data_681f3a9d86e1f85ac2ba18da8f12866c
#
_entry.id   681f3a9d86e1f85ac2ba18da8f12866c
#
_cell.length_a   1.000
_cell.length_b   1.000
_cell.length_c   1.000
_cell.angle_alpha   90.00
_cell.angle_beta   90.00
_cell.angle_gamma   90.00
#
_symmetry.space_group_name_H-M   'P 1'
#
loop_
_entity.id
_entity.type
_entity.pdbx_description
1 polymer ?
#
loop_
_entity_poly.entity_id
_entity_poly.type
_entity_poly.pdbx_seq_one_letter_code
_entity_poly.pdbx_strand_id
1 'polypeptide(L)'
;MTTKLCFTGDIMCQMELTAACRKDDGTLDYTPIFQRMKSCFKASDLCVGNLETCFAGEDAGFSQRMYSFNTPDEFADILLDAGFGFVSTANNHCLDRGTAGLYRTLDVLDRVGIGHTGTSRSKEEQAAPVIRDVGGIKIGFISSTYGTNAFANHTFLPEEENFAVNLSMPQETLPGSVHLLDPMEVIAENTAKMPEPQEFAMLQKMIAATRAAGAEYIIILMHSGGQYNPEPDAYTEKLVAALLEYGADMIVGNHPHIIQKFAYRSGKPVFYCLGNVLSTPCQSPMQCANPHHVNSAVIKPVLSREDDGSVRMTGGSFSIMRSVTRPDGVSVVIPLYELIGEEKDPGQKEFLAEELRRSVRIFLALPADADVALQAEYGLPLKK
;
A
#
# COMPACT_ATOMS: atom_id res chain seq x y z
N MET A 1 -3.31 26.94 7.16
CA MET A 1 -2.22 25.97 7.40
C MET A 1 -2.49 24.80 6.49
N THR A 2 -1.51 24.40 5.66
CA THR A 2 -1.68 23.37 4.65
C THR A 2 -0.58 22.34 4.76
N THR A 3 -0.89 21.07 4.48
CA THR A 3 0.06 19.95 4.48
C THR A 3 -0.10 19.15 3.20
N LYS A 4 1.01 18.78 2.58
CA LYS A 4 1.08 17.95 1.37
C LYS A 4 1.54 16.55 1.76
N LEU A 5 0.67 15.57 1.58
CA LEU A 5 1.02 14.18 1.77
C LEU A 5 1.35 13.52 0.43
N CYS A 6 2.11 12.44 0.47
CA CYS A 6 2.32 11.57 -0.67
C CYS A 6 1.99 10.13 -0.24
N PHE A 7 1.20 9.41 -1.04
CA PHE A 7 0.95 7.99 -0.81
C PHE A 7 1.32 7.20 -2.05
N THR A 8 1.92 6.05 -1.81
CA THR A 8 2.27 5.08 -2.86
C THR A 8 1.55 3.76 -2.64
N GLY A 9 1.52 2.93 -3.67
CA GLY A 9 1.05 1.55 -3.59
C GLY A 9 2.02 0.60 -2.90
N ASP A 10 1.85 -0.69 -3.18
CA ASP A 10 2.59 -1.78 -2.57
C ASP A 10 4.08 -1.72 -2.94
N ILE A 11 4.94 -1.85 -1.93
CA ILE A 11 6.40 -1.90 -2.05
C ILE A 11 6.81 -3.36 -1.85
N MET A 12 7.02 -4.06 -2.96
CA MET A 12 7.36 -5.49 -2.97
C MET A 12 8.80 -5.68 -3.41
N CYS A 13 9.67 -6.13 -2.49
CA CYS A 13 11.04 -6.51 -2.83
C CYS A 13 11.15 -8.02 -2.97
N GLN A 14 10.92 -8.50 -4.19
CA GLN A 14 10.93 -9.92 -4.53
C GLN A 14 12.36 -10.46 -4.67
N MET A 15 12.51 -11.79 -4.65
CA MET A 15 13.83 -12.44 -4.65
C MET A 15 14.68 -12.10 -5.89
N GLU A 16 14.04 -11.98 -7.06
CA GLU A 16 14.72 -11.65 -8.31
C GLU A 16 15.28 -10.23 -8.29
N LEU A 17 14.57 -9.30 -7.67
CA LEU A 17 15.06 -7.94 -7.48
C LEU A 17 16.29 -7.93 -6.56
N THR A 18 16.21 -8.66 -5.43
CA THR A 18 17.36 -8.78 -4.52
C THR A 18 18.56 -9.44 -5.22
N ALA A 19 18.32 -10.46 -6.02
CA ALA A 19 19.38 -11.12 -6.81
C ALA A 19 20.00 -10.16 -7.84
N ALA A 20 19.18 -9.39 -8.57
CA ALA A 20 19.65 -8.42 -9.55
C ALA A 20 20.41 -7.22 -8.93
N CYS A 21 20.08 -6.85 -7.69
CA CYS A 21 20.77 -5.81 -6.95
C CYS A 21 22.09 -6.25 -6.31
N ARG A 22 22.45 -7.54 -6.38
CA ARG A 22 23.70 -8.06 -5.82
C ARG A 22 24.86 -7.80 -6.76
N LYS A 23 25.91 -7.15 -6.22
CA LYS A 23 27.18 -6.90 -6.92
C LYS A 23 28.11 -8.10 -6.86
N ASP A 24 29.17 -8.08 -7.66
CA ASP A 24 30.19 -9.14 -7.71
C ASP A 24 30.94 -9.32 -6.38
N ASP A 25 31.03 -8.28 -5.56
CA ASP A 25 31.63 -8.31 -4.23
C ASP A 25 30.67 -8.83 -3.13
N GLY A 26 29.44 -9.20 -3.52
CA GLY A 26 28.40 -9.71 -2.63
C GLY A 26 27.56 -8.63 -1.95
N THR A 27 27.90 -7.34 -2.08
CA THR A 27 27.10 -6.23 -1.55
C THR A 27 25.80 -6.03 -2.35
N LEU A 28 24.83 -5.36 -1.74
CA LEU A 28 23.53 -5.06 -2.39
C LEU A 28 23.45 -3.57 -2.72
N ASP A 29 22.99 -3.26 -3.94
CA ASP A 29 22.79 -1.88 -4.38
C ASP A 29 21.37 -1.67 -4.89
N TYR A 30 20.49 -1.26 -4.01
CA TYR A 30 19.11 -0.90 -4.32
C TYR A 30 18.94 0.57 -4.76
N THR A 31 20.03 1.35 -4.83
CA THR A 31 19.99 2.79 -5.16
C THR A 31 19.22 3.13 -6.44
N PRO A 32 19.29 2.35 -7.55
CA PRO A 32 18.60 2.68 -8.78
C PRO A 32 17.08 2.66 -8.69
N ILE A 33 16.51 1.89 -7.76
CA ILE A 33 15.08 1.55 -7.73
C ILE A 33 14.20 2.80 -7.72
N PHE A 34 14.42 3.71 -6.78
CA PHE A 34 13.61 4.91 -6.59
C PHE A 34 14.33 6.20 -7.03
N GLN A 35 15.46 6.10 -7.74
CA GLN A 35 16.27 7.26 -8.09
C GLN A 35 15.46 8.37 -8.80
N ARG A 36 14.54 7.99 -9.67
CA ARG A 36 13.69 8.93 -10.42
C ARG A 36 12.49 9.45 -9.60
N MET A 37 12.22 8.82 -8.46
CA MET A 37 11.10 9.16 -7.59
C MET A 37 11.48 10.09 -6.43
N LYS A 38 12.75 10.22 -6.10
CA LYS A 38 13.23 10.98 -4.93
C LYS A 38 12.70 12.41 -4.87
N SER A 39 12.73 13.12 -6.00
CA SER A 39 12.23 14.50 -6.05
C SER A 39 10.71 14.58 -5.81
N CYS A 40 9.94 13.61 -6.34
CA CYS A 40 8.50 13.51 -6.15
C CYS A 40 8.14 13.25 -4.68
N PHE A 41 8.81 12.28 -4.05
CA PHE A 41 8.53 11.90 -2.66
C PHE A 41 8.96 12.99 -1.68
N LYS A 42 10.15 13.56 -1.87
CA LYS A 42 10.71 14.63 -1.01
C LYS A 42 10.02 16.00 -1.20
N ALA A 43 9.18 16.17 -2.22
CA ALA A 43 8.39 17.39 -2.41
C ALA A 43 7.14 17.44 -1.52
N SER A 44 6.84 16.38 -0.77
CA SER A 44 5.73 16.29 0.19
C SER A 44 6.24 16.37 1.63
N ASP A 45 5.39 16.83 2.54
CA ASP A 45 5.74 16.94 3.96
C ASP A 45 5.85 15.56 4.63
N LEU A 46 5.17 14.54 4.07
CA LEU A 46 5.28 13.14 4.47
C LEU A 46 4.95 12.23 3.29
N CYS A 47 5.86 11.29 2.97
CA CYS A 47 5.61 10.22 2.02
C CYS A 47 5.33 8.91 2.76
N VAL A 48 4.24 8.24 2.40
CA VAL A 48 3.69 7.03 3.02
C VAL A 48 3.61 5.92 1.99
N GLY A 49 4.11 4.72 2.30
CA GLY A 49 3.99 3.52 1.46
C GLY A 49 3.39 2.34 2.20
N ASN A 50 3.04 1.28 1.48
CA ASN A 50 2.74 -0.02 2.08
C ASN A 50 3.97 -0.93 1.94
N LEU A 51 4.61 -1.28 3.06
CA LEU A 51 5.77 -2.18 3.09
C LEU A 51 5.28 -3.63 3.02
N GLU A 52 5.17 -4.15 1.81
CA GLU A 52 4.65 -5.50 1.57
C GLU A 52 5.79 -6.53 1.48
N THR A 53 6.65 -6.50 2.47
CA THR A 53 7.73 -7.46 2.74
C THR A 53 8.12 -7.35 4.21
N CYS A 54 8.90 -8.30 4.72
CA CYS A 54 9.47 -8.21 6.06
C CYS A 54 11.01 -8.10 6.02
N PHE A 55 11.60 -7.64 7.13
CA PHE A 55 13.03 -7.58 7.39
C PHE A 55 13.39 -8.54 8.53
N ALA A 56 13.23 -9.85 8.27
CA ALA A 56 13.44 -10.87 9.29
C ALA A 56 14.92 -11.29 9.47
N GLY A 57 15.81 -10.75 8.63
CA GLY A 57 17.25 -11.03 8.68
C GLY A 57 17.65 -12.31 7.95
N GLU A 58 18.97 -12.51 7.80
CA GLU A 58 19.56 -13.62 7.07
C GLU A 58 19.27 -14.97 7.71
N ASP A 59 19.30 -15.05 9.05
CA ASP A 59 19.05 -16.30 9.79
C ASP A 59 17.64 -16.85 9.54
N ALA A 60 16.66 -16.00 9.22
CA ALA A 60 15.31 -16.41 8.84
C ALA A 60 15.20 -16.87 7.37
N GLY A 61 16.29 -16.80 6.62
CA GLY A 61 16.36 -17.07 5.19
C GLY A 61 15.69 -16.01 4.34
N PHE A 62 16.44 -15.41 3.41
CA PHE A 62 15.86 -14.45 2.46
C PHE A 62 14.85 -15.14 1.53
N SER A 63 14.01 -14.33 0.86
CA SER A 63 12.98 -14.81 -0.07
C SER A 63 13.55 -15.82 -1.06
N GLN A 64 12.94 -17.00 -1.13
CA GLN A 64 13.31 -18.10 -2.06
C GLN A 64 12.11 -18.63 -2.83
N ARG A 65 10.91 -18.14 -2.52
CA ARG A 65 9.66 -18.51 -3.17
C ARG A 65 8.68 -17.35 -3.18
N MET A 66 7.78 -17.40 -4.11
CA MET A 66 6.62 -16.51 -4.19
C MET A 66 5.77 -16.64 -2.92
N TYR A 67 5.16 -15.56 -2.49
CA TYR A 67 4.29 -15.48 -1.31
C TYR A 67 4.99 -15.68 0.05
N SER A 68 6.33 -15.66 0.11
CA SER A 68 7.06 -15.78 1.36
C SER A 68 8.29 -14.87 1.34
N PHE A 69 8.07 -13.59 1.65
CA PHE A 69 9.08 -12.56 1.53
C PHE A 69 9.94 -12.42 2.78
N ASN A 70 11.19 -12.11 2.57
CA ASN A 70 12.13 -11.61 3.56
C ASN A 70 13.23 -10.87 2.81
N THR A 71 13.31 -9.58 3.02
CA THR A 71 14.18 -8.65 2.29
C THR A 71 15.38 -8.27 3.15
N PRO A 72 16.58 -8.13 2.58
CA PRO A 72 17.75 -7.58 3.28
C PRO A 72 17.50 -6.17 3.83
N ASP A 73 18.12 -5.87 4.99
CA ASP A 73 17.92 -4.62 5.72
C ASP A 73 18.33 -3.37 4.93
N GLU A 74 19.29 -3.50 4.01
CA GLU A 74 19.76 -2.42 3.13
C GLU A 74 18.61 -1.80 2.31
N PHE A 75 17.55 -2.57 2.07
CA PHE A 75 16.38 -2.05 1.39
C PHE A 75 15.62 -1.01 2.24
N ALA A 76 15.63 -1.14 3.57
CA ALA A 76 15.03 -0.13 4.46
C ALA A 76 15.78 1.20 4.39
N ASP A 77 17.12 1.16 4.29
CA ASP A 77 17.94 2.38 4.15
C ASP A 77 17.61 3.10 2.82
N ILE A 78 17.35 2.35 1.74
CA ILE A 78 16.96 2.93 0.44
C ILE A 78 15.55 3.50 0.46
N LEU A 79 14.61 2.92 1.20
CA LEU A 79 13.29 3.52 1.39
C LEU A 79 13.40 4.90 2.06
N LEU A 80 14.20 5.02 3.12
CA LEU A 80 14.46 6.31 3.77
C LEU A 80 15.12 7.31 2.81
N ASP A 81 16.16 6.88 2.08
CA ASP A 81 16.86 7.73 1.11
C ASP A 81 15.95 8.17 -0.04
N ALA A 82 15.02 7.34 -0.48
CA ALA A 82 13.99 7.69 -1.46
C ALA A 82 13.04 8.78 -0.96
N GLY A 83 12.83 8.87 0.36
CA GLY A 83 11.98 9.87 0.99
C GLY A 83 10.77 9.30 1.71
N PHE A 84 10.64 7.97 1.86
CA PHE A 84 9.58 7.39 2.69
C PHE A 84 9.82 7.73 4.15
N GLY A 85 8.91 8.49 4.75
CA GLY A 85 8.93 8.85 6.17
C GLY A 85 8.00 7.99 7.02
N PHE A 86 7.10 7.22 6.38
CA PHE A 86 6.12 6.40 7.07
C PHE A 86 5.68 5.21 6.21
N VAL A 87 5.38 4.06 6.84
CA VAL A 87 4.86 2.88 6.14
C VAL A 87 3.72 2.20 6.90
N SER A 88 2.76 1.65 6.16
CA SER A 88 1.88 0.61 6.68
C SER A 88 2.61 -0.72 6.71
N THR A 89 2.41 -1.48 7.78
CA THR A 89 3.01 -2.81 7.98
C THR A 89 1.97 -3.92 8.07
N ALA A 90 0.68 -3.60 8.24
CA ALA A 90 -0.39 -4.57 8.19
C ALA A 90 -0.75 -4.90 6.74
N ASN A 91 -0.25 -6.02 6.24
CA ASN A 91 -0.54 -6.60 4.93
C ASN A 91 -0.44 -8.12 5.01
N ASN A 92 -0.78 -8.82 3.93
CA ASN A 92 -0.76 -10.28 3.91
C ASN A 92 0.65 -10.89 3.98
N HIS A 93 1.71 -10.11 3.81
CA HIS A 93 3.12 -10.54 3.91
C HIS A 93 3.79 -10.21 5.26
N CYS A 94 3.09 -9.55 6.18
CA CYS A 94 3.70 -9.12 7.45
C CYS A 94 4.10 -10.27 8.37
N LEU A 95 3.53 -11.48 8.18
CA LEU A 95 3.79 -12.66 8.99
C LEU A 95 4.56 -13.75 8.24
N ASP A 96 5.17 -13.46 7.11
CA ASP A 96 5.89 -14.42 6.25
C ASP A 96 7.06 -15.12 6.97
N ARG A 97 7.56 -14.54 8.04
CA ARG A 97 8.61 -15.09 8.91
C ARG A 97 8.19 -15.16 10.38
N GLY A 98 6.87 -15.34 10.62
CA GLY A 98 6.31 -15.41 11.97
C GLY A 98 6.39 -14.09 12.72
N THR A 99 5.95 -14.12 13.97
CA THR A 99 5.96 -12.93 14.84
C THR A 99 7.37 -12.42 15.12
N ALA A 100 8.36 -13.31 15.23
CA ALA A 100 9.77 -12.91 15.38
C ALA A 100 10.25 -12.07 14.18
N GLY A 101 9.92 -12.47 12.94
CA GLY A 101 10.24 -11.71 11.74
C GLY A 101 9.48 -10.39 11.68
N LEU A 102 8.21 -10.37 12.11
CA LEU A 102 7.40 -9.17 12.22
C LEU A 102 8.04 -8.18 13.22
N TYR A 103 8.39 -8.62 14.43
CA TYR A 103 9.00 -7.75 15.45
C TYR A 103 10.34 -7.18 14.96
N ARG A 104 11.18 -8.03 14.35
CA ARG A 104 12.45 -7.56 13.77
C ARG A 104 12.23 -6.52 12.66
N THR A 105 11.17 -6.67 11.85
CA THR A 105 10.83 -5.67 10.83
C THR A 105 10.57 -4.30 11.45
N LEU A 106 9.85 -4.25 12.57
CA LEU A 106 9.62 -3.01 13.30
C LEU A 106 10.93 -2.42 13.86
N ASP A 107 11.82 -3.28 14.41
CA ASP A 107 13.13 -2.85 14.92
C ASP A 107 14.01 -2.24 13.80
N VAL A 108 13.95 -2.82 12.59
CA VAL A 108 14.67 -2.27 11.42
C VAL A 108 14.09 -0.92 11.02
N LEU A 109 12.75 -0.77 10.97
CA LEU A 109 12.10 0.49 10.66
C LEU A 109 12.43 1.57 11.70
N ASP A 110 12.41 1.23 12.99
CA ASP A 110 12.81 2.13 14.08
C ASP A 110 14.27 2.55 13.95
N ARG A 111 15.18 1.61 13.66
CA ARG A 111 16.62 1.87 13.45
C ARG A 111 16.85 2.89 12.34
N VAL A 112 16.14 2.77 11.21
CA VAL A 112 16.33 3.71 10.09
C VAL A 112 15.52 4.99 10.25
N GLY A 113 14.58 5.05 11.21
CA GLY A 113 13.76 6.23 11.49
C GLY A 113 12.53 6.37 10.60
N ILE A 114 12.04 5.28 9.98
CA ILE A 114 10.78 5.25 9.24
C ILE A 114 9.64 4.95 10.23
N GLY A 115 8.67 5.87 10.36
CA GLY A 115 7.48 5.64 11.17
C GLY A 115 6.61 4.53 10.58
N HIS A 116 5.87 3.82 11.42
CA HIS A 116 5.06 2.68 10.98
C HIS A 116 3.77 2.53 11.78
N THR A 117 2.82 1.77 11.24
CA THR A 117 1.59 1.36 11.92
C THR A 117 1.00 0.11 11.27
N GLY A 118 0.24 -0.67 12.06
CA GLY A 118 -0.52 -1.83 11.58
C GLY A 118 -0.09 -3.15 12.20
N THR A 119 1.19 -3.26 12.61
CA THR A 119 1.72 -4.37 13.38
C THR A 119 2.35 -3.86 14.67
N SER A 120 2.43 -4.69 15.71
CA SER A 120 2.80 -4.27 17.06
C SER A 120 3.53 -5.38 17.80
N ARG A 121 4.44 -5.01 18.72
CA ARG A 121 5.22 -5.94 19.57
C ARG A 121 4.51 -6.29 20.88
N SER A 122 3.48 -5.49 21.25
CA SER A 122 2.70 -5.70 22.47
C SER A 122 1.27 -5.17 22.31
N LYS A 123 0.41 -5.57 23.26
CA LYS A 123 -0.98 -5.06 23.34
C LYS A 123 -1.03 -3.56 23.61
N GLU A 124 -0.08 -3.05 24.37
CA GLU A 124 0.06 -1.63 24.69
C GLU A 124 0.46 -0.84 23.43
N GLU A 125 1.40 -1.36 22.63
CA GLU A 125 1.80 -0.76 21.35
C GLU A 125 0.63 -0.76 20.36
N GLN A 126 -0.12 -1.86 20.22
CA GLN A 126 -1.31 -1.94 19.38
C GLN A 126 -2.37 -0.91 19.79
N ALA A 127 -2.59 -0.73 21.09
CA ALA A 127 -3.59 0.19 21.62
C ALA A 127 -3.18 1.66 21.55
N ALA A 128 -1.89 1.94 21.38
CA ALA A 128 -1.35 3.30 21.34
C ALA A 128 -1.71 4.01 20.04
N PRO A 129 -2.35 5.20 20.09
CA PRO A 129 -2.63 5.98 18.89
C PRO A 129 -1.35 6.42 18.18
N VAL A 130 -1.26 6.15 16.89
CA VAL A 130 -0.15 6.61 16.05
C VAL A 130 -0.53 7.95 15.42
N ILE A 131 0.00 9.04 15.97
CA ILE A 131 -0.26 10.41 15.51
C ILE A 131 1.05 11.06 15.12
N ARG A 132 1.04 11.75 13.95
CA ARG A 132 2.16 12.56 13.45
C ARG A 132 1.70 14.00 13.28
N ASP A 133 2.49 14.94 13.75
CA ASP A 133 2.33 16.36 13.38
C ASP A 133 3.01 16.55 12.02
N VAL A 134 2.23 16.83 11.00
CA VAL A 134 2.71 17.07 9.64
C VAL A 134 2.28 18.46 9.21
N GLY A 135 3.22 19.39 9.16
CA GLY A 135 2.96 20.76 8.79
C GLY A 135 1.98 21.49 9.73
N GLY A 136 1.93 21.09 11.01
CA GLY A 136 1.03 21.67 12.03
C GLY A 136 -0.39 21.09 12.04
N ILE A 137 -0.62 19.98 11.34
CA ILE A 137 -1.86 19.19 11.39
C ILE A 137 -1.54 17.83 12.04
N LYS A 138 -2.25 17.50 13.12
CA LYS A 138 -2.12 16.21 13.82
C LYS A 138 -2.89 15.13 13.07
N ILE A 139 -2.17 14.29 12.33
CA ILE A 139 -2.75 13.22 11.52
C ILE A 139 -2.60 11.89 12.27
N GLY A 140 -3.73 11.21 12.50
CA GLY A 140 -3.76 9.84 13.00
C GLY A 140 -3.66 8.85 11.85
N PHE A 141 -2.80 7.84 11.99
CA PHE A 141 -2.65 6.75 11.03
C PHE A 141 -3.05 5.43 11.66
N ILE A 142 -3.91 4.68 11.00
CA ILE A 142 -4.32 3.32 11.39
C ILE A 142 -4.19 2.44 10.15
N SER A 143 -3.50 1.31 10.26
CA SER A 143 -3.41 0.33 9.19
C SER A 143 -4.04 -0.99 9.61
N SER A 144 -4.68 -1.67 8.66
CA SER A 144 -5.26 -3.01 8.86
C SER A 144 -5.18 -3.85 7.60
N THR A 145 -5.15 -5.17 7.77
CA THR A 145 -5.18 -6.15 6.68
C THR A 145 -6.29 -7.17 6.87
N TYR A 146 -6.77 -7.73 5.76
CA TYR A 146 -7.74 -8.83 5.78
C TYR A 146 -7.12 -10.18 6.22
N GLY A 147 -5.81 -10.36 6.05
CA GLY A 147 -5.13 -11.62 6.35
C GLY A 147 -3.61 -11.52 6.29
N THR A 148 -2.93 -12.63 6.51
CA THR A 148 -1.46 -12.73 6.64
C THR A 148 -0.84 -13.85 5.80
N ASN A 149 -1.49 -14.32 4.74
CA ASN A 149 -1.07 -15.51 3.99
C ASN A 149 -0.83 -16.75 4.89
N ALA A 150 -1.53 -16.83 6.03
CA ALA A 150 -1.28 -17.83 7.07
C ALA A 150 -1.35 -19.27 6.52
N PHE A 151 -2.34 -19.56 5.68
CA PHE A 151 -2.49 -20.87 5.06
C PHE A 151 -1.41 -21.16 4.00
N ALA A 152 -1.06 -20.17 3.17
CA ALA A 152 -0.03 -20.34 2.12
C ALA A 152 1.37 -20.57 2.71
N ASN A 153 1.67 -19.94 3.84
CA ASN A 153 2.96 -20.00 4.52
C ASN A 153 2.99 -20.98 5.70
N HIS A 154 1.83 -21.55 6.08
CA HIS A 154 1.67 -22.35 7.31
C HIS A 154 2.15 -21.60 8.55
N THR A 155 1.96 -20.28 8.56
CA THR A 155 2.39 -19.39 9.64
C THR A 155 1.17 -18.65 10.16
N PHE A 156 0.64 -19.13 11.28
CA PHE A 156 -0.53 -18.56 11.93
C PHE A 156 -0.10 -17.63 13.07
N LEU A 157 -0.88 -16.59 13.29
CA LEU A 157 -0.73 -15.71 14.44
C LEU A 157 -1.17 -16.46 15.70
N PRO A 158 -0.30 -16.62 16.71
CA PRO A 158 -0.68 -17.27 17.96
C PRO A 158 -1.77 -16.47 18.70
N GLU A 159 -2.66 -17.14 19.43
CA GLU A 159 -3.77 -16.49 20.14
C GLU A 159 -3.27 -15.44 21.15
N GLU A 160 -2.18 -15.73 21.85
CA GLU A 160 -1.53 -14.84 22.81
C GLU A 160 -0.90 -13.60 22.14
N GLU A 161 -0.60 -13.67 20.85
CA GLU A 161 -0.01 -12.60 20.01
C GLU A 161 -1.02 -11.98 19.03
N ASN A 162 -2.33 -12.15 19.25
CA ASN A 162 -3.38 -11.55 18.39
C ASN A 162 -3.25 -10.02 18.22
N PHE A 163 -2.54 -9.37 19.13
CA PHE A 163 -2.22 -7.96 19.05
C PHE A 163 -1.18 -7.64 17.96
N ALA A 164 -0.42 -8.62 17.50
CA ALA A 164 0.73 -8.36 16.63
C ALA A 164 0.33 -7.83 15.24
N VAL A 165 -0.89 -8.12 14.77
CA VAL A 165 -1.40 -7.64 13.48
C VAL A 165 -2.82 -7.08 13.64
N ASN A 166 -3.07 -5.91 13.07
CA ASN A 166 -4.41 -5.34 12.99
C ASN A 166 -5.22 -6.04 11.89
N LEU A 167 -5.84 -7.17 12.23
CA LEU A 167 -6.67 -7.93 11.31
C LEU A 167 -8.08 -7.33 11.23
N SER A 168 -8.57 -7.08 10.03
CA SER A 168 -9.97 -6.72 9.80
C SER A 168 -10.89 -7.95 9.65
N MET A 169 -10.29 -9.15 9.55
CA MET A 169 -10.98 -10.44 9.49
C MET A 169 -10.22 -11.47 10.34
N PRO A 170 -10.88 -12.28 11.18
CA PRO A 170 -10.22 -13.36 11.92
C PRO A 170 -9.57 -14.38 10.99
N GLN A 171 -8.37 -14.87 11.32
CA GLN A 171 -7.66 -15.88 10.51
C GLN A 171 -8.44 -17.18 10.35
N GLU A 172 -9.20 -17.59 11.37
CA GLU A 172 -9.97 -18.82 11.43
C GLU A 172 -11.15 -18.84 10.45
N THR A 173 -11.54 -17.70 9.90
CA THR A 173 -12.63 -17.62 8.92
C THR A 173 -12.18 -18.04 7.52
N LEU A 174 -10.88 -18.16 7.28
CA LEU A 174 -10.36 -18.64 6.00
C LEU A 174 -10.38 -20.16 5.95
N PRO A 175 -11.08 -20.80 4.99
CA PRO A 175 -11.10 -22.26 4.87
C PRO A 175 -9.71 -22.85 4.68
N GLY A 176 -9.42 -23.97 5.31
CA GLY A 176 -8.10 -24.66 5.17
C GLY A 176 -7.78 -25.15 3.75
N SER A 177 -8.75 -25.14 2.84
CA SER A 177 -8.61 -25.50 1.41
C SER A 177 -8.22 -24.33 0.50
N VAL A 178 -7.99 -23.15 1.06
CA VAL A 178 -7.66 -21.91 0.33
C VAL A 178 -6.38 -21.99 -0.51
N HIS A 179 -5.53 -22.99 -0.29
CA HIS A 179 -4.32 -23.21 -1.10
C HIS A 179 -4.57 -23.45 -2.60
N LEU A 180 -5.81 -23.74 -2.99
CA LEU A 180 -6.20 -24.10 -4.34
C LEU A 180 -7.21 -23.12 -4.96
N LEU A 181 -7.76 -22.19 -4.16
CA LEU A 181 -8.74 -21.23 -4.64
C LEU A 181 -8.05 -19.89 -4.94
N ASP A 182 -8.54 -19.24 -5.98
CA ASP A 182 -8.27 -17.81 -6.19
C ASP A 182 -8.62 -17.08 -4.88
N PRO A 183 -7.73 -16.21 -4.35
CA PRO A 183 -8.07 -15.36 -3.19
C PRO A 183 -9.43 -14.65 -3.33
N MET A 184 -9.85 -14.38 -4.57
CA MET A 184 -11.18 -13.85 -4.89
C MET A 184 -12.33 -14.79 -4.58
N GLU A 185 -12.18 -16.10 -4.88
CA GLU A 185 -13.22 -17.08 -4.56
C GLU A 185 -13.39 -17.21 -3.05
N VAL A 186 -12.27 -17.18 -2.31
CA VAL A 186 -12.28 -17.21 -0.85
C VAL A 186 -12.97 -15.98 -0.26
N ILE A 187 -12.64 -14.81 -0.76
CA ILE A 187 -13.27 -13.55 -0.32
C ILE A 187 -14.74 -13.56 -0.74
N ALA A 188 -15.09 -14.03 -1.94
CA ALA A 188 -16.47 -14.15 -2.41
C ALA A 188 -17.28 -15.14 -1.57
N GLU A 189 -16.74 -16.31 -1.21
CA GLU A 189 -17.41 -17.27 -0.32
C GLU A 189 -17.58 -16.70 1.09
N ASN A 190 -16.57 -16.00 1.61
CA ASN A 190 -16.62 -15.40 2.94
C ASN A 190 -17.45 -14.10 2.98
N THR A 191 -17.65 -13.41 1.86
CA THR A 191 -18.56 -12.25 1.83
C THR A 191 -20.01 -12.61 2.17
N ALA A 192 -20.43 -13.87 1.97
CA ALA A 192 -21.75 -14.36 2.43
C ALA A 192 -21.80 -14.53 3.97
N LYS A 193 -20.65 -14.68 4.61
CA LYS A 193 -20.46 -14.84 6.07
C LYS A 193 -19.75 -13.63 6.66
N MET A 194 -20.00 -12.45 6.10
CA MET A 194 -19.32 -11.24 6.54
C MET A 194 -19.42 -11.06 8.04
N PRO A 195 -18.29 -10.64 8.65
CA PRO A 195 -18.29 -10.20 10.03
C PRO A 195 -19.44 -9.23 10.28
N GLU A 196 -20.18 -9.48 11.34
CA GLU A 196 -21.11 -8.49 11.87
C GLU A 196 -20.30 -7.23 12.25
N PRO A 197 -20.92 -6.03 12.32
CA PRO A 197 -20.21 -4.79 12.66
C PRO A 197 -19.33 -4.86 13.91
N GLN A 198 -19.60 -5.77 14.82
CA GLN A 198 -18.78 -6.04 16.01
C GLN A 198 -17.40 -6.64 15.68
N GLU A 199 -17.18 -7.24 14.52
CA GLU A 199 -15.88 -7.78 14.11
C GLU A 199 -14.92 -6.68 13.64
N PHE A 200 -15.44 -5.52 13.27
CA PHE A 200 -14.64 -4.31 13.09
C PHE A 200 -14.47 -3.50 14.39
N ALA A 201 -14.91 -4.02 15.52
CA ALA A 201 -14.89 -3.32 16.82
C ALA A 201 -13.49 -2.90 17.26
N MET A 202 -12.45 -3.65 16.88
CA MET A 202 -11.07 -3.26 17.11
C MET A 202 -10.75 -1.94 16.38
N LEU A 203 -11.04 -1.86 15.10
CA LEU A 203 -10.78 -0.66 14.29
C LEU A 203 -11.62 0.53 14.77
N GLN A 204 -12.87 0.29 15.17
CA GLN A 204 -13.71 1.33 15.78
C GLN A 204 -13.06 1.91 17.05
N LYS A 205 -12.57 1.04 17.95
CA LYS A 205 -11.88 1.46 19.18
C LYS A 205 -10.61 2.24 18.87
N MET A 206 -9.82 1.79 17.89
CA MET A 206 -8.60 2.46 17.48
C MET A 206 -8.89 3.86 16.91
N ILE A 207 -9.91 4.01 16.07
CA ILE A 207 -10.33 5.30 15.51
C ILE A 207 -10.77 6.25 16.64
N ALA A 208 -11.61 5.77 17.57
CA ALA A 208 -12.08 6.55 18.70
C ALA A 208 -10.92 6.98 19.62
N ALA A 209 -10.01 6.06 19.95
CA ALA A 209 -8.83 6.35 20.77
C ALA A 209 -7.89 7.37 20.09
N THR A 210 -7.67 7.22 18.78
CA THR A 210 -6.82 8.12 17.99
C THR A 210 -7.43 9.53 17.94
N ARG A 211 -8.75 9.63 17.78
CA ARG A 211 -9.47 10.93 17.85
C ARG A 211 -9.38 11.54 19.23
N ALA A 212 -9.60 10.76 20.29
CA ALA A 212 -9.51 11.20 21.68
C ALA A 212 -8.09 11.67 22.07
N ALA A 213 -7.05 11.08 21.47
CA ALA A 213 -5.66 11.49 21.65
C ALA A 213 -5.30 12.78 20.88
N GLY A 214 -6.26 13.38 20.17
CA GLY A 214 -6.11 14.70 19.55
C GLY A 214 -5.75 14.67 18.06
N ALA A 215 -5.94 13.56 17.36
CA ALA A 215 -5.83 13.54 15.91
C ALA A 215 -6.93 14.41 15.29
N GLU A 216 -6.54 15.32 14.42
CA GLU A 216 -7.44 16.25 13.72
C GLU A 216 -7.96 15.65 12.41
N TYR A 217 -7.17 14.74 11.82
CA TYR A 217 -7.52 14.02 10.61
C TYR A 217 -7.04 12.57 10.75
N ILE A 218 -7.91 11.60 10.46
CA ILE A 218 -7.60 10.17 10.59
C ILE A 218 -7.57 9.52 9.22
N ILE A 219 -6.43 8.93 8.88
CA ILE A 219 -6.19 8.22 7.62
C ILE A 219 -6.08 6.73 7.90
N ILE A 220 -6.90 5.95 7.22
CA ILE A 220 -6.81 4.49 7.25
C ILE A 220 -5.96 4.02 6.06
N LEU A 221 -4.94 3.22 6.35
CA LEU A 221 -4.12 2.50 5.39
C LEU A 221 -4.65 1.07 5.32
N MET A 222 -5.50 0.81 4.35
CA MET A 222 -6.25 -0.43 4.23
C MET A 222 -5.56 -1.40 3.27
N HIS A 223 -5.36 -2.66 3.67
CA HIS A 223 -4.86 -3.72 2.80
C HIS A 223 -5.95 -4.78 2.64
N SER A 224 -6.73 -4.70 1.55
CA SER A 224 -7.96 -5.48 1.38
C SER A 224 -8.38 -5.58 -0.08
N GLY A 225 -9.15 -6.59 -0.39
CA GLY A 225 -9.70 -6.87 -1.71
C GLY A 225 -9.12 -8.14 -2.32
N GLY A 226 -9.56 -8.49 -3.51
CA GLY A 226 -9.02 -9.61 -4.26
C GLY A 226 -7.87 -9.18 -5.17
N GLN A 227 -6.85 -10.02 -5.27
CA GLN A 227 -5.71 -9.78 -6.16
C GLN A 227 -6.17 -9.65 -7.61
N TYR A 228 -5.69 -8.58 -8.28
CA TYR A 228 -5.97 -8.25 -9.68
C TYR A 228 -7.44 -7.99 -10.01
N ASN A 229 -8.29 -7.83 -8.99
CA ASN A 229 -9.67 -7.42 -9.21
C ASN A 229 -9.74 -5.94 -9.60
N PRO A 230 -10.30 -5.58 -10.77
CA PRO A 230 -10.37 -4.18 -11.21
C PRO A 230 -11.34 -3.32 -10.39
N GLU A 231 -12.28 -3.94 -9.68
CA GLU A 231 -13.26 -3.26 -8.84
C GLU A 231 -13.16 -3.72 -7.39
N PRO A 232 -13.44 -2.84 -6.43
CA PRO A 232 -13.53 -3.24 -5.02
C PRO A 232 -14.63 -4.31 -4.84
N ASP A 233 -14.32 -5.34 -4.07
CA ASP A 233 -15.27 -6.38 -3.73
C ASP A 233 -16.25 -5.93 -2.62
N ALA A 234 -17.28 -6.77 -2.37
CA ALA A 234 -18.32 -6.46 -1.39
C ALA A 234 -17.76 -6.36 0.05
N TYR A 235 -16.71 -7.12 0.37
CA TYR A 235 -16.06 -7.03 1.67
C TYR A 235 -15.40 -5.66 1.84
N THR A 236 -14.58 -5.25 0.87
CA THR A 236 -13.89 -3.96 0.88
C THR A 236 -14.88 -2.79 0.96
N GLU A 237 -15.99 -2.84 0.21
CA GLU A 237 -17.02 -1.79 0.28
C GLU A 237 -17.68 -1.71 1.67
N LYS A 238 -17.94 -2.84 2.34
CA LYS A 238 -18.50 -2.85 3.71
C LYS A 238 -17.47 -2.34 4.73
N LEU A 239 -16.21 -2.76 4.62
CA LEU A 239 -15.14 -2.29 5.50
C LEU A 239 -14.97 -0.77 5.35
N VAL A 240 -14.94 -0.25 4.12
CA VAL A 240 -14.88 1.19 3.83
C VAL A 240 -16.06 1.92 4.48
N ALA A 241 -17.28 1.42 4.32
CA ALA A 241 -18.48 2.04 4.90
C ALA A 241 -18.37 2.11 6.43
N ALA A 242 -17.99 1.02 7.10
CA ALA A 242 -17.84 0.95 8.54
C ALA A 242 -16.73 1.90 9.05
N LEU A 243 -15.56 1.91 8.40
CA LEU A 243 -14.45 2.78 8.80
C LEU A 243 -14.82 4.27 8.72
N LEU A 244 -15.56 4.67 7.68
CA LEU A 244 -16.04 6.05 7.53
C LEU A 244 -17.11 6.40 8.57
N GLU A 245 -18.01 5.47 8.90
CA GLU A 245 -19.00 5.61 9.96
C GLU A 245 -18.34 5.76 11.34
N TYR A 246 -17.25 5.03 11.58
CA TYR A 246 -16.48 5.11 12.84
C TYR A 246 -15.66 6.40 12.97
N GLY A 247 -15.57 7.22 11.90
CA GLY A 247 -14.96 8.54 11.96
C GLY A 247 -13.61 8.67 11.27
N ALA A 248 -13.25 7.75 10.37
CA ALA A 248 -12.13 7.95 9.46
C ALA A 248 -12.41 9.12 8.50
N ASP A 249 -11.37 9.88 8.14
CA ASP A 249 -11.47 11.05 7.26
C ASP A 249 -10.97 10.77 5.85
N MET A 250 -10.10 9.80 5.67
CA MET A 250 -9.56 9.34 4.39
C MET A 250 -9.24 7.84 4.47
N ILE A 251 -9.41 7.14 3.36
CA ILE A 251 -8.97 5.74 3.22
C ILE A 251 -8.03 5.65 2.01
N VAL A 252 -6.88 5.02 2.21
CA VAL A 252 -5.91 4.69 1.18
C VAL A 252 -5.71 3.18 1.18
N GLY A 253 -6.14 2.52 0.11
CA GLY A 253 -6.15 1.08 -0.04
C GLY A 253 -5.01 0.54 -0.89
N ASN A 254 -4.66 -0.71 -0.61
CA ASN A 254 -3.63 -1.53 -1.25
C ASN A 254 -4.09 -2.99 -1.27
N HIS A 255 -3.32 -3.92 -1.83
CA HIS A 255 -3.48 -5.37 -1.97
C HIS A 255 -3.95 -5.85 -3.35
N PRO A 256 -4.94 -5.28 -4.06
CA PRO A 256 -5.30 -5.77 -5.40
C PRO A 256 -4.17 -5.74 -6.43
N HIS A 257 -3.02 -5.12 -6.15
CA HIS A 257 -1.84 -5.01 -7.00
C HIS A 257 -2.07 -4.35 -8.37
N ILE A 258 -3.24 -3.78 -8.58
CA ILE A 258 -3.59 -2.96 -9.75
C ILE A 258 -4.30 -1.69 -9.29
N ILE A 259 -4.25 -0.66 -10.11
CA ILE A 259 -4.96 0.58 -9.83
C ILE A 259 -6.48 0.32 -9.82
N GLN A 260 -7.14 0.71 -8.72
CA GLN A 260 -8.58 0.81 -8.63
C GLN A 260 -9.01 2.28 -8.52
N LYS A 261 -10.32 2.52 -8.56
CA LYS A 261 -10.89 3.86 -8.57
C LYS A 261 -10.62 4.66 -7.31
N PHE A 262 -10.57 5.97 -7.50
CA PHE A 262 -10.79 6.97 -6.46
C PHE A 262 -12.27 7.35 -6.41
N ALA A 263 -12.84 7.48 -5.22
CA ALA A 263 -14.23 7.90 -5.03
C ALA A 263 -14.42 8.69 -3.73
N TYR A 264 -15.47 9.50 -3.67
CA TYR A 264 -15.98 10.02 -2.41
C TYR A 264 -17.08 9.09 -1.88
N ARG A 265 -16.93 8.64 -0.63
CA ARG A 265 -17.94 7.89 0.12
C ARG A 265 -18.32 8.67 1.37
N SER A 266 -19.61 8.91 1.59
CA SER A 266 -20.08 9.76 2.69
C SER A 266 -19.35 11.11 2.79
N GLY A 267 -18.94 11.65 1.65
CA GLY A 267 -18.19 12.90 1.57
C GLY A 267 -16.71 12.85 1.90
N LYS A 268 -16.16 11.68 2.15
CA LYS A 268 -14.75 11.45 2.47
C LYS A 268 -14.02 10.79 1.28
N PRO A 269 -12.74 11.15 1.02
CA PRO A 269 -11.96 10.57 -0.06
C PRO A 269 -11.56 9.12 0.24
N VAL A 270 -11.78 8.23 -0.73
CA VAL A 270 -11.42 6.82 -0.69
C VAL A 270 -10.63 6.48 -1.95
N PHE A 271 -9.40 6.07 -1.79
CA PHE A 271 -8.53 5.52 -2.81
C PHE A 271 -8.52 4.00 -2.61
N TYR A 272 -9.20 3.25 -3.48
CA TYR A 272 -9.43 1.82 -3.21
C TYR A 272 -8.17 0.97 -3.37
N CYS A 273 -7.36 1.21 -4.40
CA CYS A 273 -6.03 0.61 -4.54
C CYS A 273 -5.14 1.49 -5.41
N LEU A 274 -3.90 1.68 -4.95
CA LEU A 274 -2.89 2.44 -5.69
C LEU A 274 -2.04 1.57 -6.62
N GLY A 275 -2.18 0.24 -6.59
CA GLY A 275 -1.36 -0.70 -7.35
C GLY A 275 0.02 -0.92 -6.72
N ASN A 276 0.96 -1.51 -7.47
CA ASN A 276 2.33 -1.75 -7.01
C ASN A 276 3.24 -0.59 -7.40
N VAL A 277 3.74 0.18 -6.42
CA VAL A 277 4.78 1.17 -6.74
C VAL A 277 6.09 0.49 -7.12
N LEU A 278 6.39 -0.67 -6.50
CA LEU A 278 7.51 -1.51 -6.87
C LEU A 278 7.07 -2.97 -6.97
N SER A 279 7.28 -3.57 -8.12
CA SER A 279 7.02 -4.99 -8.40
C SER A 279 7.96 -5.46 -9.49
N THR A 280 8.32 -6.73 -9.48
CA THR A 280 8.98 -7.36 -10.64
C THR A 280 7.92 -7.91 -11.60
N PRO A 281 8.11 -7.79 -12.93
CA PRO A 281 7.13 -8.30 -13.89
C PRO A 281 7.07 -9.84 -13.86
N CYS A 282 5.86 -10.34 -14.00
CA CYS A 282 5.53 -11.72 -14.38
C CYS A 282 6.30 -12.82 -13.64
N GLN A 283 5.93 -13.05 -12.38
CA GLN A 283 6.46 -14.17 -11.58
C GLN A 283 5.44 -15.29 -11.34
N SER A 284 4.17 -15.03 -11.60
CA SER A 284 3.10 -16.02 -11.47
C SER A 284 2.19 -15.99 -12.69
N PRO A 285 1.46 -17.08 -12.98
CA PRO A 285 0.43 -17.06 -14.01
C PRO A 285 -0.60 -15.92 -13.83
N MET A 286 -0.95 -15.59 -12.60
CA MET A 286 -1.85 -14.47 -12.30
C MET A 286 -1.26 -13.12 -12.69
N GLN A 287 0.01 -12.87 -12.38
CA GLN A 287 0.69 -11.64 -12.80
C GLN A 287 0.80 -11.55 -14.31
N CYS A 288 1.18 -12.65 -14.98
CA CYS A 288 1.28 -12.68 -16.44
C CYS A 288 -0.06 -12.42 -17.13
N ALA A 289 -1.17 -12.89 -16.54
CA ALA A 289 -2.51 -12.62 -17.02
C ALA A 289 -2.96 -11.15 -16.78
N ASN A 290 -2.28 -10.43 -15.91
CA ASN A 290 -2.62 -9.06 -15.52
C ASN A 290 -1.43 -8.10 -15.75
N PRO A 291 -1.07 -7.79 -17.00
CA PRO A 291 0.13 -7.02 -17.32
C PRO A 291 0.14 -5.58 -16.77
N HIS A 292 -0.99 -5.12 -16.26
CA HIS A 292 -1.14 -3.78 -15.69
C HIS A 292 -0.67 -3.66 -14.23
N HIS A 293 -0.32 -4.77 -13.58
CA HIS A 293 0.20 -4.80 -12.20
C HIS A 293 1.53 -4.04 -12.02
N VAL A 294 2.20 -3.70 -13.11
CA VAL A 294 3.43 -2.88 -13.09
C VAL A 294 3.14 -1.37 -13.07
N ASN A 295 1.87 -0.98 -13.17
CA ASN A 295 1.46 0.42 -13.08
C ASN A 295 0.88 0.71 -11.68
N SER A 296 1.19 1.90 -11.16
CA SER A 296 0.65 2.37 -9.89
C SER A 296 0.31 3.86 -9.94
N ALA A 297 -0.58 4.27 -9.05
CA ALA A 297 -0.85 5.68 -8.80
C ALA A 297 -0.03 6.16 -7.58
N VAL A 298 0.67 7.26 -7.72
CA VAL A 298 1.20 8.04 -6.61
C VAL A 298 0.30 9.23 -6.42
N ILE A 299 -0.34 9.34 -5.26
CA ILE A 299 -1.29 10.40 -4.95
C ILE A 299 -0.66 11.42 -4.01
N LYS A 300 -0.99 12.69 -4.21
CA LYS A 300 -0.48 13.82 -3.42
C LYS A 300 -1.65 14.69 -2.93
N PRO A 301 -2.45 14.22 -1.95
CA PRO A 301 -3.51 15.00 -1.36
C PRO A 301 -2.94 16.17 -0.56
N VAL A 302 -3.66 17.30 -0.61
CA VAL A 302 -3.39 18.50 0.19
C VAL A 302 -4.47 18.62 1.25
N LEU A 303 -4.07 18.62 2.51
CA LEU A 303 -4.96 18.88 3.64
C LEU A 303 -4.81 20.34 4.07
N SER A 304 -5.93 20.97 4.42
CA SER A 304 -5.95 22.32 4.97
C SER A 304 -6.84 22.40 6.19
N ARG A 305 -6.46 23.27 7.12
CA ARG A 305 -7.33 23.67 8.22
C ARG A 305 -8.22 24.80 7.73
N GLU A 306 -9.52 24.58 7.83
CA GLU A 306 -10.56 25.54 7.50
C GLU A 306 -10.75 26.58 8.64
N ASP A 307 -11.51 27.65 8.38
CA ASP A 307 -11.77 28.72 9.34
C ASP A 307 -12.53 28.22 10.57
N ASP A 308 -13.33 27.15 10.43
CA ASP A 308 -14.05 26.50 11.54
C ASP A 308 -13.17 25.56 12.38
N GLY A 309 -11.89 25.46 12.06
CA GLY A 309 -10.91 24.60 12.71
C GLY A 309 -10.89 23.15 12.20
N SER A 310 -11.84 22.74 11.35
CA SER A 310 -11.86 21.40 10.75
C SER A 310 -10.71 21.23 9.75
N VAL A 311 -10.24 20.00 9.59
CA VAL A 311 -9.23 19.65 8.57
C VAL A 311 -9.90 18.89 7.43
N ARG A 312 -9.62 19.29 6.19
CA ARG A 312 -10.19 18.66 4.99
C ARG A 312 -9.15 18.52 3.89
N MET A 313 -9.41 17.59 2.95
CA MET A 313 -8.68 17.55 1.69
C MET A 313 -9.21 18.69 0.80
N THR A 314 -8.37 19.69 0.54
CA THR A 314 -8.71 20.90 -0.22
C THR A 314 -8.09 20.95 -1.60
N GLY A 315 -7.26 19.95 -1.93
CA GLY A 315 -6.57 19.86 -3.21
C GLY A 315 -5.81 18.56 -3.32
N GLY A 316 -5.05 18.49 -4.38
CA GLY A 316 -4.11 17.40 -4.61
C GLY A 316 -4.00 17.00 -6.05
N SER A 317 -3.10 16.09 -6.30
CA SER A 317 -2.78 15.57 -7.62
C SER A 317 -2.42 14.10 -7.55
N PHE A 318 -2.32 13.46 -8.69
CA PHE A 318 -1.77 12.11 -8.82
C PHE A 318 -0.97 11.97 -10.10
N SER A 319 -0.04 11.04 -10.09
CA SER A 319 0.75 10.65 -11.25
C SER A 319 0.76 9.13 -11.38
N ILE A 320 0.88 8.63 -12.61
CA ILE A 320 1.00 7.19 -12.85
C ILE A 320 2.47 6.83 -12.99
N MET A 321 2.87 5.81 -12.24
CA MET A 321 4.21 5.24 -12.24
C MET A 321 4.19 3.87 -12.91
N ARG A 322 5.35 3.45 -13.39
CA ARG A 322 5.56 2.11 -13.92
C ARG A 322 6.84 1.49 -13.36
N SER A 323 6.74 0.27 -12.87
CA SER A 323 7.91 -0.57 -12.62
C SER A 323 8.45 -1.11 -13.95
N VAL A 324 9.72 -0.88 -14.21
CA VAL A 324 10.40 -1.29 -15.44
C VAL A 324 11.61 -2.12 -15.04
N THR A 325 11.70 -3.34 -15.56
CA THR A 325 12.90 -4.16 -15.36
C THR A 325 13.92 -3.83 -16.43
N ARG A 326 15.09 -3.40 -16.02
CA ARG A 326 16.22 -3.08 -16.87
C ARG A 326 16.88 -4.37 -17.40
N PRO A 327 17.76 -4.27 -18.44
CA PRO A 327 18.49 -5.43 -18.95
C PRO A 327 19.37 -6.14 -17.91
N ASP A 328 19.79 -5.44 -16.86
CA ASP A 328 20.55 -6.01 -15.73
C ASP A 328 19.64 -6.73 -14.69
N GLY A 329 18.34 -6.79 -14.92
CA GLY A 329 17.36 -7.42 -14.04
C GLY A 329 16.83 -6.52 -12.92
N VAL A 330 17.41 -5.34 -12.72
CA VAL A 330 16.95 -4.42 -11.67
C VAL A 330 15.64 -3.75 -12.09
N SER A 331 14.59 -3.92 -11.29
CA SER A 331 13.34 -3.18 -11.48
C SER A 331 13.48 -1.79 -10.89
N VAL A 332 13.11 -0.77 -11.66
CA VAL A 332 13.14 0.64 -11.29
C VAL A 332 11.78 1.28 -11.47
N VAL A 333 11.45 2.26 -10.64
CA VAL A 333 10.18 2.99 -10.70
C VAL A 333 10.38 4.27 -11.51
N ILE A 334 9.57 4.44 -12.55
CA ILE A 334 9.66 5.58 -13.48
C ILE A 334 8.27 6.21 -13.63
N PRO A 335 8.15 7.56 -13.60
CA PRO A 335 6.92 8.22 -14.01
C PRO A 335 6.57 7.84 -15.45
N LEU A 336 5.37 7.28 -15.68
CA LEU A 336 5.00 6.72 -16.97
C LEU A 336 5.00 7.79 -18.09
N TYR A 337 4.65 9.03 -17.76
CA TYR A 337 4.72 10.15 -18.68
C TYR A 337 6.16 10.43 -19.17
N GLU A 338 7.16 10.34 -18.28
CA GLU A 338 8.57 10.51 -18.66
C GLU A 338 9.02 9.36 -19.55
N LEU A 339 8.65 8.12 -19.19
CA LEU A 339 8.98 6.93 -19.98
C LEU A 339 8.43 7.04 -21.42
N ILE A 340 7.19 7.54 -21.60
CA ILE A 340 6.61 7.84 -22.91
C ILE A 340 7.47 8.85 -23.70
N GLY A 341 7.98 9.88 -23.01
CA GLY A 341 8.84 10.91 -23.62
C GLY A 341 10.19 10.36 -24.11
N GLU A 342 10.74 9.38 -23.39
CA GLU A 342 12.03 8.75 -23.69
C GLU A 342 11.95 7.63 -24.74
N GLU A 343 10.76 7.03 -24.94
CA GLU A 343 10.56 5.91 -25.86
C GLU A 343 10.71 6.36 -27.32
N LYS A 344 11.51 5.63 -28.09
CA LYS A 344 11.82 5.92 -29.49
C LYS A 344 11.03 5.07 -30.48
N ASP A 345 10.64 3.84 -30.08
CA ASP A 345 9.80 2.98 -30.90
C ASP A 345 8.36 3.52 -30.91
N PRO A 346 7.79 3.87 -32.09
CA PRO A 346 6.45 4.45 -32.12
C PRO A 346 5.35 3.52 -31.63
N GLY A 347 5.48 2.20 -31.83
CA GLY A 347 4.50 1.23 -31.37
C GLY A 347 4.53 1.07 -29.83
N GLN A 348 5.72 0.98 -29.27
CA GLN A 348 5.91 0.93 -27.82
C GLN A 348 5.48 2.23 -27.15
N LYS A 349 5.78 3.37 -27.76
CA LYS A 349 5.36 4.68 -27.27
C LYS A 349 3.83 4.80 -27.19
N GLU A 350 3.10 4.38 -28.22
CA GLU A 350 1.63 4.40 -28.22
C GLU A 350 1.07 3.40 -27.19
N PHE A 351 1.67 2.20 -27.05
CA PHE A 351 1.31 1.27 -26.00
C PHE A 351 1.42 1.91 -24.60
N LEU A 352 2.54 2.56 -24.29
CA LEU A 352 2.76 3.23 -23.01
C LEU A 352 1.78 4.39 -22.81
N ALA A 353 1.48 5.14 -23.88
CA ALA A 353 0.51 6.22 -23.85
C ALA A 353 -0.91 5.70 -23.51
N GLU A 354 -1.31 4.58 -24.11
CA GLU A 354 -2.62 3.98 -23.80
C GLU A 354 -2.66 3.38 -22.38
N GLU A 355 -1.57 2.80 -21.90
CA GLU A 355 -1.44 2.38 -20.50
C GLU A 355 -1.64 3.56 -19.53
N LEU A 356 -1.08 4.73 -19.83
CA LEU A 356 -1.30 5.94 -19.04
C LEU A 356 -2.76 6.37 -19.05
N ARG A 357 -3.37 6.50 -20.26
CA ARG A 357 -4.78 6.89 -20.41
C ARG A 357 -5.70 5.91 -19.67
N ARG A 358 -5.47 4.60 -19.85
CA ARG A 358 -6.22 3.54 -19.18
C ARG A 358 -6.14 3.65 -17.66
N SER A 359 -4.94 3.82 -17.11
CA SER A 359 -4.72 3.96 -15.67
C SER A 359 -5.45 5.18 -15.12
N VAL A 360 -5.44 6.30 -15.82
CA VAL A 360 -6.18 7.51 -15.42
C VAL A 360 -7.69 7.32 -15.49
N ARG A 361 -8.21 6.66 -16.56
CA ARG A 361 -9.66 6.35 -16.66
C ARG A 361 -10.13 5.50 -15.48
N ILE A 362 -9.40 4.45 -15.16
CA ILE A 362 -9.73 3.57 -14.01
C ILE A 362 -9.69 4.37 -12.72
N PHE A 363 -8.59 5.09 -12.48
CA PHE A 363 -8.41 5.83 -11.23
C PHE A 363 -9.50 6.89 -11.02
N LEU A 364 -9.87 7.62 -12.07
CA LEU A 364 -10.92 8.64 -12.00
C LEU A 364 -12.34 8.11 -12.24
N ALA A 365 -12.51 6.80 -12.40
CA ALA A 365 -13.79 6.16 -12.74
C ALA A 365 -14.46 6.78 -13.99
N LEU A 366 -13.67 7.08 -15.00
CA LEU A 366 -14.14 7.64 -16.27
C LEU A 366 -14.63 6.52 -17.22
N PRO A 367 -15.51 6.82 -18.20
CA PRO A 367 -15.85 5.90 -19.26
C PRO A 367 -14.60 5.36 -19.99
N ALA A 368 -14.68 4.12 -20.48
CA ALA A 368 -13.53 3.47 -21.16
C ALA A 368 -13.07 4.21 -22.41
N ASP A 369 -13.97 4.93 -23.06
CA ASP A 369 -13.75 5.74 -24.28
C ASP A 369 -13.48 7.23 -23.99
N ALA A 370 -13.40 7.63 -22.71
CA ALA A 370 -13.10 9.01 -22.34
C ALA A 370 -11.74 9.43 -22.89
N ASP A 371 -11.71 10.61 -23.53
CA ASP A 371 -10.47 11.20 -23.96
C ASP A 371 -9.66 11.70 -22.75
N VAL A 372 -8.42 11.24 -22.65
CA VAL A 372 -7.49 11.60 -21.57
C VAL A 372 -6.22 12.16 -22.19
N ALA A 373 -5.96 13.43 -21.93
CA ALA A 373 -4.71 14.07 -22.32
C ALA A 373 -3.53 13.47 -21.56
N LEU A 374 -2.39 13.28 -22.24
CA LEU A 374 -1.17 12.80 -21.58
C LEU A 374 -0.57 13.94 -20.75
N GLN A 375 -0.44 13.71 -19.45
CA GLN A 375 0.11 14.68 -18.48
C GLN A 375 1.03 13.96 -17.50
N ALA A 376 2.02 14.67 -16.98
CA ALA A 376 2.89 14.17 -15.91
C ALA A 376 2.13 14.04 -14.58
N GLU A 377 1.13 14.89 -14.38
CA GLU A 377 0.37 15.00 -13.15
C GLU A 377 -1.06 15.45 -13.44
N TYR A 378 -2.02 14.84 -12.77
CA TYR A 378 -3.45 15.10 -12.91
C TYR A 378 -4.01 15.61 -11.58
N GLY A 379 -4.95 16.56 -11.63
CA GLY A 379 -5.64 17.04 -10.44
C GLY A 379 -6.56 15.97 -9.84
N LEU A 380 -6.58 15.84 -8.51
CA LEU A 380 -7.58 15.06 -7.80
C LEU A 380 -8.92 15.80 -7.83
N PRO A 381 -10.03 15.15 -8.24
CA PRO A 381 -11.34 15.75 -8.16
C PRO A 381 -11.67 16.14 -6.72
N LEU A 382 -12.13 17.35 -6.50
CA LEU A 382 -12.64 17.79 -5.21
C LEU A 382 -14.15 17.62 -5.16
N LYS A 383 -14.65 17.26 -4.00
CA LYS A 383 -16.09 17.28 -3.76
C LYS A 383 -16.58 18.72 -3.84
N LYS A 384 -17.50 18.98 -4.75
CA LYS A 384 -18.22 20.27 -4.83
C LYS A 384 -19.17 20.43 -3.65
#